data_81e9d60fb263907df4bbf09504a41927
#
_entry.id   81e9d60fb263907df4bbf09504a41927
#
_cell.length_a   1.000
_cell.length_b   1.000
_cell.length_c   1.000
_cell.angle_alpha   90.00
_cell.angle_beta   90.00
_cell.angle_gamma   90.00
#
_symmetry.space_group_name_H-M   'P 1'
#
loop_
_entity.id
_entity.type
_entity.pdbx_description
1 polymer ?
#
loop_
_entity_poly.entity_id
_entity_poly.type
_entity_poly.pdbx_seq_one_letter_code
_entity_poly.pdbx_strand_id
1 'polypeptide(L)'
;MNILVTGAKGFVARNLLSQLYNIQAGKARNYAVQDENLTIFEYDIDSDPVELDIYCKQADFVFNLAGVNRPKDQSEFMKGNFGFASTLLNTLKKYNNVCPVMISSSTQATLDNLYGESKRAGEQLIFDYSKETGAKVLVYRFPNIFGKWCLPNYNSVVATFCNNIANDLPIQVNDPSVVMNLVYVDDVVDELIAALNGDEHRKGDYCEVPVVHTITLGGIVTLINSFKEMHTNLNVPNLGDTFTKKLYSTYLSYLPKEKFAYPLKMNVDERGSFTELIRTTNSGQVSVNVSKPGIT
;
A
#
# COMPACT_ATOMS: atom_id res chain seq x y z
N MET A 1 -0.86 -10.47 22.16
CA MET A 1 -0.34 -9.13 21.80
C MET A 1 -1.50 -8.23 21.38
N ASN A 2 -1.56 -7.02 21.95
CA ASN A 2 -2.59 -6.02 21.66
C ASN A 2 -2.00 -4.93 20.74
N ILE A 3 -2.53 -4.79 19.55
CA ILE A 3 -2.02 -3.86 18.53
C ILE A 3 -3.05 -2.75 18.30
N LEU A 4 -2.65 -1.49 18.53
CA LEU A 4 -3.46 -0.34 18.19
C LEU A 4 -3.08 0.20 16.81
N VAL A 5 -4.05 0.28 15.90
CA VAL A 5 -3.90 0.88 14.57
C VAL A 5 -4.77 2.12 14.50
N THR A 6 -4.17 3.30 14.37
CA THR A 6 -4.90 4.57 14.20
C THR A 6 -4.95 4.97 12.73
N GLY A 7 -5.98 5.73 12.33
CA GLY A 7 -6.28 5.97 10.93
C GLY A 7 -6.72 4.70 10.21
N ALA A 8 -7.48 3.83 10.89
CA ALA A 8 -7.83 2.47 10.51
C ALA A 8 -8.53 2.38 9.14
N LYS A 9 -9.26 3.43 8.73
CA LYS A 9 -9.95 3.51 7.44
C LYS A 9 -9.03 3.99 6.29
N GLY A 10 -7.80 4.40 6.62
CA GLY A 10 -6.81 4.87 5.65
C GLY A 10 -6.26 3.76 4.75
N PHE A 11 -5.66 4.16 3.63
CA PHE A 11 -5.14 3.24 2.62
C PHE A 11 -4.14 2.21 3.17
N VAL A 12 -3.10 2.68 3.86
CA VAL A 12 -2.05 1.80 4.42
C VAL A 12 -2.62 0.96 5.56
N ALA A 13 -3.41 1.60 6.46
CA ALA A 13 -4.00 0.92 7.61
C ALA A 13 -4.92 -0.24 7.19
N ARG A 14 -5.78 -0.04 6.18
CA ARG A 14 -6.67 -1.11 5.67
C ARG A 14 -5.88 -2.33 5.16
N ASN A 15 -4.75 -2.11 4.48
CA ASN A 15 -3.89 -3.19 4.02
C ASN A 15 -3.22 -3.90 5.20
N LEU A 16 -2.69 -3.15 6.17
CA LEU A 16 -2.09 -3.70 7.39
C LEU A 16 -3.11 -4.50 8.19
N LEU A 17 -4.29 -3.94 8.46
CA LEU A 17 -5.37 -4.60 9.19
C LEU A 17 -5.81 -5.90 8.52
N SER A 18 -6.00 -5.88 7.19
CA SER A 18 -6.32 -7.09 6.43
C SER A 18 -5.29 -8.19 6.64
N GLN A 19 -4.01 -7.86 6.70
CA GLN A 19 -2.95 -8.83 6.89
C GLN A 19 -2.85 -9.29 8.36
N LEU A 20 -3.02 -8.40 9.34
CA LEU A 20 -3.08 -8.76 10.75
C LEU A 20 -4.24 -9.72 11.04
N TYR A 21 -5.40 -9.50 10.44
CA TYR A 21 -6.53 -10.45 10.53
C TYR A 21 -6.24 -11.79 9.85
N ASN A 22 -5.48 -11.82 8.76
CA ASN A 22 -5.03 -13.07 8.14
C ASN A 22 -4.06 -13.86 9.04
N ILE A 23 -3.18 -13.15 9.76
CA ILE A 23 -2.28 -13.76 10.75
C ILE A 23 -3.09 -14.30 11.93
N GLN A 24 -3.98 -13.51 12.51
CA GLN A 24 -4.87 -13.91 13.60
C GLN A 24 -5.71 -15.15 13.25
N ALA A 25 -6.20 -15.22 12.01
CA ALA A 25 -6.96 -16.36 11.51
C ALA A 25 -6.11 -17.58 11.08
N GLY A 26 -4.78 -17.54 11.26
CA GLY A 26 -3.86 -18.62 10.84
C GLY A 26 -3.75 -18.82 9.32
N LYS A 27 -4.22 -17.85 8.51
CA LYS A 27 -4.19 -17.91 7.04
C LYS A 27 -2.85 -17.45 6.44
N ALA A 28 -2.17 -16.51 7.10
CA ALA A 28 -0.86 -16.00 6.69
C ALA A 28 0.22 -16.60 7.60
N ARG A 29 0.91 -17.64 7.12
CA ARG A 29 1.89 -18.43 7.90
C ARG A 29 3.35 -18.07 7.61
N ASN A 30 3.59 -17.12 6.73
CA ASN A 30 4.92 -16.68 6.29
C ASN A 30 5.53 -15.58 7.17
N TYR A 31 4.81 -15.12 8.19
CA TYR A 31 5.31 -14.12 9.15
C TYR A 31 5.81 -14.79 10.43
N ALA A 32 6.81 -14.18 11.06
CA ALA A 32 7.31 -14.64 12.36
C ALA A 32 6.28 -14.41 13.48
N VAL A 33 5.43 -13.38 13.34
CA VAL A 33 4.27 -13.18 14.24
C VAL A 33 3.22 -14.24 13.91
N GLN A 34 3.10 -15.23 14.77
CA GLN A 34 2.09 -16.31 14.69
C GLN A 34 1.38 -16.36 16.04
N ASP A 35 0.56 -15.36 16.35
CA ASP A 35 -0.16 -15.28 17.61
C ASP A 35 -1.66 -15.31 17.37
N GLU A 36 -2.29 -16.47 17.63
CA GLU A 36 -3.75 -16.63 17.57
C GLU A 36 -4.48 -15.74 18.60
N ASN A 37 -3.73 -15.20 19.58
CA ASN A 37 -4.24 -14.30 20.61
C ASN A 37 -3.96 -12.82 20.27
N LEU A 38 -3.77 -12.47 18.99
CA LEU A 38 -3.70 -11.07 18.60
C LEU A 38 -5.04 -10.38 18.91
N THR A 39 -4.96 -9.25 19.61
CA THR A 39 -6.09 -8.33 19.75
C THR A 39 -5.78 -7.09 18.92
N ILE A 40 -6.67 -6.74 18.01
CA ILE A 40 -6.48 -5.61 17.09
C ILE A 40 -7.48 -4.53 17.47
N PHE A 41 -6.97 -3.36 17.88
CA PHE A 41 -7.74 -2.17 18.18
C PHE A 41 -7.69 -1.23 16.98
N GLU A 42 -8.84 -0.89 16.43
CA GLU A 42 -8.97 0.04 15.30
C GLU A 42 -9.49 1.38 15.81
N TYR A 43 -8.79 2.47 15.52
CA TYR A 43 -9.19 3.82 15.89
C TYR A 43 -9.14 4.76 14.68
N ASP A 44 -10.21 5.54 14.47
CA ASP A 44 -10.29 6.52 13.38
C ASP A 44 -10.98 7.80 13.86
N ILE A 45 -11.12 8.79 12.99
CA ILE A 45 -11.65 10.12 13.29
C ILE A 45 -13.09 10.11 13.84
N ASP A 46 -13.86 9.08 13.51
CA ASP A 46 -15.25 8.87 13.95
C ASP A 46 -15.38 7.88 15.11
N SER A 47 -14.26 7.38 15.66
CA SER A 47 -14.25 6.56 16.88
C SER A 47 -14.58 7.39 18.13
N ASP A 48 -15.16 6.75 19.14
CA ASP A 48 -15.37 7.40 20.44
C ASP A 48 -14.02 7.74 21.09
N PRO A 49 -13.77 8.98 21.51
CA PRO A 49 -12.56 9.35 22.23
C PRO A 49 -12.24 8.48 23.47
N VAL A 50 -13.26 7.92 24.12
CA VAL A 50 -13.10 7.00 25.26
C VAL A 50 -12.38 5.71 24.85
N GLU A 51 -12.55 5.25 23.60
CA GLU A 51 -11.86 4.06 23.08
C GLU A 51 -10.35 4.27 23.03
N LEU A 52 -9.88 5.49 22.71
CA LEU A 52 -8.45 5.80 22.68
C LEU A 52 -7.81 5.59 24.07
N ASP A 53 -8.49 6.03 25.12
CA ASP A 53 -8.04 5.80 26.51
C ASP A 53 -7.91 4.30 26.84
N ILE A 54 -8.93 3.52 26.46
CA ILE A 54 -8.96 2.06 26.68
C ILE A 54 -7.82 1.38 25.92
N TYR A 55 -7.68 1.70 24.63
CA TYR A 55 -6.70 1.07 23.73
C TYR A 55 -5.27 1.44 24.13
N CYS A 56 -5.00 2.72 24.42
CA CYS A 56 -3.68 3.16 24.87
C CYS A 56 -3.26 2.53 26.21
N LYS A 57 -4.19 2.21 27.10
CA LYS A 57 -3.91 1.51 28.35
C LYS A 57 -3.46 0.06 28.13
N GLN A 58 -3.93 -0.59 27.06
CA GLN A 58 -3.77 -2.03 26.83
C GLN A 58 -2.80 -2.36 25.69
N ALA A 59 -2.44 -1.38 24.84
CA ALA A 59 -1.62 -1.62 23.68
C ALA A 59 -0.21 -2.12 24.03
N ASP A 60 0.23 -3.15 23.32
CA ASP A 60 1.61 -3.66 23.35
C ASP A 60 2.42 -3.07 22.18
N PHE A 61 1.75 -2.56 21.13
CA PHE A 61 2.34 -1.87 20.00
C PHE A 61 1.32 -0.89 19.36
N VAL A 62 1.80 0.26 18.89
CA VAL A 62 0.96 1.26 18.21
C VAL A 62 1.47 1.56 16.81
N PHE A 63 0.60 1.38 15.81
CA PHE A 63 0.78 1.89 14.46
C PHE A 63 -0.01 3.19 14.31
N ASN A 64 0.65 4.34 14.40
CA ASN A 64 0.01 5.61 14.12
C ASN A 64 0.08 5.93 12.62
N LEU A 65 -0.96 5.50 11.89
CA LEU A 65 -1.15 5.74 10.46
C LEU A 65 -2.15 6.87 10.18
N ALA A 66 -2.72 7.44 11.25
CA ALA A 66 -3.56 8.63 11.13
C ALA A 66 -2.77 9.82 10.61
N GLY A 67 -3.34 10.52 9.64
CA GLY A 67 -2.71 11.70 9.08
C GLY A 67 -3.53 12.32 7.94
N VAL A 68 -3.30 13.60 7.68
CA VAL A 68 -3.97 14.38 6.63
C VAL A 68 -2.98 14.68 5.52
N ASN A 69 -3.34 14.32 4.28
CA ASN A 69 -2.49 14.51 3.09
C ASN A 69 -3.02 15.58 2.12
N ARG A 70 -4.34 15.79 2.07
CA ARG A 70 -5.00 16.81 1.23
C ARG A 70 -6.18 17.42 1.97
N PRO A 71 -5.92 18.32 2.92
CA PRO A 71 -6.97 19.02 3.63
C PRO A 71 -7.67 20.04 2.73
N LYS A 72 -8.88 20.42 3.12
CA LYS A 72 -9.58 21.54 2.50
C LYS A 72 -8.97 22.88 2.97
N ASP A 73 -8.55 22.96 4.23
CA ASP A 73 -7.87 24.09 4.83
C ASP A 73 -6.44 23.68 5.23
N GLN A 74 -5.46 24.48 4.90
CA GLN A 74 -4.04 24.22 5.18
C GLN A 74 -3.74 24.09 6.69
N SER A 75 -4.53 24.72 7.55
CA SER A 75 -4.41 24.59 9.02
C SER A 75 -4.68 23.16 9.51
N GLU A 76 -5.43 22.38 8.75
CA GLU A 76 -5.72 20.97 9.06
C GLU A 76 -4.47 20.06 8.99
N PHE A 77 -3.40 20.46 8.26
CA PHE A 77 -2.14 19.70 8.26
C PHE A 77 -1.56 19.60 9.67
N MET A 78 -1.45 20.72 10.37
CA MET A 78 -0.91 20.72 11.73
C MET A 78 -1.87 20.01 12.70
N LYS A 79 -3.17 20.26 12.60
CA LYS A 79 -4.17 19.64 13.47
C LYS A 79 -4.21 18.12 13.28
N GLY A 80 -4.20 17.63 12.04
CA GLY A 80 -4.32 16.19 11.72
C GLY A 80 -3.02 15.41 11.89
N ASN A 81 -1.87 16.00 11.54
CA ASN A 81 -0.60 15.29 11.62
C ASN A 81 0.09 15.43 12.99
N PHE A 82 0.17 16.65 13.53
CA PHE A 82 0.78 16.92 14.83
C PHE A 82 -0.22 16.78 15.98
N GLY A 83 -1.41 17.37 15.85
CA GLY A 83 -2.38 17.45 16.95
C GLY A 83 -2.85 16.07 17.43
N PHE A 84 -3.22 15.18 16.50
CA PHE A 84 -3.63 13.82 16.86
C PHE A 84 -2.46 13.00 17.42
N ALA A 85 -1.26 13.11 16.82
CA ALA A 85 -0.07 12.43 17.37
C ALA A 85 0.21 12.88 18.81
N SER A 86 0.08 14.19 19.11
CA SER A 86 0.21 14.73 20.46
C SER A 86 -0.83 14.13 21.43
N THR A 87 -2.10 14.03 21.00
CA THR A 87 -3.16 13.42 21.81
C THR A 87 -2.84 11.96 22.11
N LEU A 88 -2.47 11.18 21.12
CA LEU A 88 -2.10 9.76 21.26
C LEU A 88 -0.95 9.56 22.27
N LEU A 89 0.16 10.29 22.08
CA LEU A 89 1.34 10.17 22.95
C LEU A 89 1.06 10.63 24.39
N ASN A 90 0.27 11.68 24.57
CA ASN A 90 -0.16 12.13 25.90
C ASN A 90 -1.08 11.10 26.58
N THR A 91 -1.93 10.40 25.81
CA THR A 91 -2.78 9.33 26.35
C THR A 91 -1.93 8.13 26.79
N LEU A 92 -0.91 7.74 26.00
CA LEU A 92 0.04 6.70 26.43
C LEU A 92 0.77 7.09 27.72
N LYS A 93 1.26 8.34 27.82
CA LYS A 93 1.89 8.87 29.04
C LYS A 93 0.95 8.84 30.25
N LYS A 94 -0.30 9.21 30.07
CA LYS A 94 -1.35 9.18 31.13
C LYS A 94 -1.47 7.80 31.77
N TYR A 95 -1.29 6.73 30.99
CA TYR A 95 -1.36 5.35 31.47
C TYR A 95 0.00 4.73 31.76
N ASN A 96 1.09 5.49 31.71
CA ASN A 96 2.46 5.02 31.84
C ASN A 96 2.77 3.85 30.88
N ASN A 97 2.14 3.85 29.70
CA ASN A 97 2.39 2.84 28.69
C ASN A 97 3.55 3.29 27.79
N VAL A 98 4.65 2.54 27.83
CA VAL A 98 5.88 2.78 27.05
C VAL A 98 6.03 1.78 25.91
N CYS A 99 4.93 1.22 25.41
CA CYS A 99 4.97 0.32 24.26
C CYS A 99 5.59 1.00 23.03
N PRO A 100 6.16 0.24 22.08
CA PRO A 100 6.67 0.78 20.84
C PRO A 100 5.60 1.54 20.06
N VAL A 101 5.97 2.71 19.51
CA VAL A 101 5.08 3.54 18.71
C VAL A 101 5.72 3.80 17.33
N MET A 102 5.04 3.37 16.27
CA MET A 102 5.37 3.68 14.90
C MET A 102 4.57 4.88 14.42
N ILE A 103 5.19 5.83 13.73
CA ILE A 103 4.48 6.86 12.97
C ILE A 103 4.78 6.83 11.48
N SER A 104 3.75 7.13 10.68
CA SER A 104 3.90 7.37 9.25
C SER A 104 4.33 8.81 8.98
N SER A 105 5.58 9.00 8.57
CA SER A 105 6.09 10.24 8.01
C SER A 105 6.22 10.14 6.48
N SER A 106 6.89 11.08 5.86
CA SER A 106 7.05 11.15 4.41
C SER A 106 8.45 11.60 4.04
N THR A 107 8.97 11.15 2.90
CA THR A 107 10.17 11.74 2.29
C THR A 107 10.01 13.24 2.05
N GLN A 108 8.77 13.73 1.90
CA GLN A 108 8.47 15.16 1.78
C GLN A 108 8.69 15.96 3.08
N ALA A 109 8.92 15.31 4.21
CA ALA A 109 9.30 15.99 5.46
C ALA A 109 10.59 16.82 5.31
N THR A 110 11.41 16.55 4.29
CA THR A 110 12.62 17.34 3.97
C THR A 110 12.32 18.61 3.17
N LEU A 111 11.10 18.80 2.67
CA LEU A 111 10.72 19.95 1.84
C LEU A 111 10.17 21.11 2.69
N ASP A 112 10.42 22.33 2.22
CA ASP A 112 9.90 23.56 2.84
C ASP A 112 8.50 23.89 2.29
N ASN A 113 7.54 23.13 2.76
CA ASN A 113 6.12 23.35 2.52
C ASN A 113 5.31 22.93 3.76
N LEU A 114 4.06 23.38 3.87
CA LEU A 114 3.21 23.16 5.04
C LEU A 114 3.01 21.66 5.37
N TYR A 115 2.93 20.80 4.36
CA TYR A 115 2.85 19.36 4.58
C TYR A 115 4.16 18.81 5.18
N GLY A 116 5.31 19.16 4.59
CA GLY A 116 6.62 18.76 5.11
C GLY A 116 6.87 19.28 6.53
N GLU A 117 6.50 20.52 6.81
CA GLU A 117 6.57 21.11 8.15
C GLU A 117 5.73 20.34 9.17
N SER A 118 4.49 20.00 8.81
CA SER A 118 3.61 19.24 9.70
C SER A 118 4.15 17.84 9.99
N LYS A 119 4.80 17.18 9.00
CA LYS A 119 5.44 15.89 9.20
C LYS A 119 6.68 16.00 10.08
N ARG A 120 7.55 17.00 9.85
CA ARG A 120 8.72 17.28 10.72
C ARG A 120 8.29 17.53 12.17
N ALA A 121 7.23 18.32 12.38
CA ALA A 121 6.70 18.57 13.73
C ALA A 121 6.26 17.26 14.43
N GLY A 122 5.61 16.36 13.69
CA GLY A 122 5.25 15.03 14.19
C GLY A 122 6.47 14.15 14.50
N GLU A 123 7.51 14.19 13.65
CA GLU A 123 8.77 13.48 13.87
C GLU A 123 9.47 13.98 15.15
N GLN A 124 9.56 15.31 15.32
CA GLN A 124 10.17 15.89 16.51
C GLN A 124 9.41 15.49 17.78
N LEU A 125 8.08 15.57 17.74
CA LEU A 125 7.22 15.21 18.86
C LEU A 125 7.45 13.77 19.34
N ILE A 126 7.56 12.81 18.42
CA ILE A 126 7.74 11.40 18.81
C ILE A 126 9.18 11.12 19.27
N PHE A 127 10.18 11.80 18.73
CA PHE A 127 11.56 11.70 19.25
C PHE A 127 11.68 12.29 20.67
N ASP A 128 11.01 13.41 20.95
CA ASP A 128 10.98 14.01 22.29
C ASP A 128 10.23 13.10 23.29
N TYR A 129 9.11 12.49 22.86
CA TYR A 129 8.40 11.47 23.61
C TYR A 129 9.32 10.28 23.96
N SER A 130 10.10 9.78 23.01
CA SER A 130 11.06 8.70 23.24
C SER A 130 12.13 9.06 24.28
N LYS A 131 12.68 10.27 24.19
CA LYS A 131 13.67 10.79 25.16
C LYS A 131 13.08 10.91 26.57
N GLU A 132 11.83 11.36 26.67
CA GLU A 132 11.13 11.58 27.95
C GLU A 132 10.76 10.26 28.64
N THR A 133 10.27 9.28 27.86
CA THR A 133 9.65 8.06 28.40
C THR A 133 10.52 6.81 28.31
N GLY A 134 11.53 6.82 27.44
CA GLY A 134 12.31 5.63 27.07
C GLY A 134 11.60 4.68 26.10
N ALA A 135 10.39 5.02 25.61
CA ALA A 135 9.67 4.20 24.67
C ALA A 135 10.41 4.06 23.32
N LYS A 136 10.41 2.86 22.73
CA LYS A 136 10.93 2.63 21.38
C LYS A 136 10.03 3.34 20.36
N VAL A 137 10.62 4.12 19.47
CA VAL A 137 9.89 4.80 18.40
C VAL A 137 10.42 4.43 17.03
N LEU A 138 9.51 4.39 16.05
CA LEU A 138 9.76 3.99 14.67
C LEU A 138 9.17 5.05 13.74
N VAL A 139 10.02 5.82 13.10
CA VAL A 139 9.62 6.91 12.20
C VAL A 139 9.88 6.50 10.76
N TYR A 140 8.83 6.16 10.02
CA TYR A 140 8.92 5.77 8.63
C TYR A 140 8.72 6.96 7.70
N ARG A 141 9.75 7.37 6.96
CA ARG A 141 9.65 8.36 5.88
C ARG A 141 9.30 7.69 4.57
N PHE A 142 8.02 7.41 4.38
CA PHE A 142 7.55 6.75 3.17
C PHE A 142 7.70 7.64 1.92
N PRO A 143 8.19 7.08 0.79
CA PRO A 143 7.99 7.66 -0.53
C PRO A 143 6.53 7.50 -0.98
N ASN A 144 6.23 7.72 -2.26
CA ASN A 144 4.87 7.52 -2.75
C ASN A 144 4.48 6.04 -2.68
N ILE A 145 3.44 5.72 -1.92
CA ILE A 145 2.92 4.36 -1.79
C ILE A 145 1.86 4.11 -2.86
N PHE A 146 1.88 2.93 -3.49
CA PHE A 146 0.87 2.49 -4.44
C PHE A 146 0.40 1.07 -4.13
N GLY A 147 -0.79 0.70 -4.61
CA GLY A 147 -1.37 -0.61 -4.42
C GLY A 147 -2.89 -0.59 -4.33
N LYS A 148 -3.48 -1.75 -4.06
CA LYS A 148 -4.94 -1.94 -3.93
C LYS A 148 -5.52 -1.04 -2.84
N TRP A 149 -6.77 -0.57 -3.05
CA TRP A 149 -7.56 0.29 -2.14
C TRP A 149 -7.02 1.72 -1.96
N CYS A 150 -6.01 2.13 -2.69
CA CYS A 150 -5.64 3.53 -2.74
C CYS A 150 -6.71 4.32 -3.50
N LEU A 151 -7.15 5.47 -2.96
CA LEU A 151 -8.22 6.28 -3.55
C LEU A 151 -7.71 6.95 -4.85
N PRO A 152 -8.36 6.69 -6.02
CA PRO A 152 -8.04 7.40 -7.25
C PRO A 152 -8.49 8.86 -7.17
N ASN A 153 -7.87 9.74 -7.96
CA ASN A 153 -8.15 11.18 -8.01
C ASN A 153 -8.02 11.89 -6.64
N TYR A 154 -7.22 11.33 -5.74
CA TYR A 154 -6.95 11.91 -4.43
C TYR A 154 -5.47 12.24 -4.25
N ASN A 155 -4.62 11.31 -3.88
CA ASN A 155 -3.20 11.57 -3.55
C ASN A 155 -2.21 10.60 -4.23
N SER A 156 -2.65 9.74 -5.13
CA SER A 156 -1.79 8.79 -5.81
C SER A 156 -2.01 8.88 -7.32
N VAL A 157 -0.97 9.26 -8.04
CA VAL A 157 -0.98 9.27 -9.50
C VAL A 157 -1.14 7.85 -10.05
N VAL A 158 -0.51 6.85 -9.43
CA VAL A 158 -0.63 5.43 -9.83
C VAL A 158 -2.08 4.95 -9.71
N ALA A 159 -2.73 5.20 -8.56
CA ALA A 159 -4.13 4.86 -8.36
C ALA A 159 -5.05 5.54 -9.39
N THR A 160 -4.79 6.82 -9.66
CA THR A 160 -5.55 7.60 -10.66
C THR A 160 -5.38 7.02 -12.05
N PHE A 161 -4.15 6.72 -12.48
CA PHE A 161 -3.89 6.16 -13.81
C PHE A 161 -4.47 4.74 -13.94
N CYS A 162 -4.28 3.87 -12.94
CA CYS A 162 -4.87 2.53 -12.95
C CYS A 162 -6.39 2.59 -13.07
N ASN A 163 -7.06 3.39 -12.23
CA ASN A 163 -8.51 3.54 -12.25
C ASN A 163 -8.99 4.11 -13.59
N ASN A 164 -8.39 5.21 -14.06
CA ASN A 164 -8.88 5.90 -15.23
C ASN A 164 -8.68 5.05 -16.50
N ILE A 165 -7.52 4.43 -16.67
CA ILE A 165 -7.26 3.56 -17.84
C ILE A 165 -8.16 2.31 -17.80
N ALA A 166 -8.37 1.70 -16.63
CA ALA A 166 -9.27 0.55 -16.47
C ALA A 166 -10.73 0.88 -16.80
N ASN A 167 -11.15 2.13 -16.57
CA ASN A 167 -12.51 2.60 -16.80
C ASN A 167 -12.68 3.43 -18.08
N ASP A 168 -11.69 3.44 -18.98
CA ASP A 168 -11.72 4.21 -20.24
C ASP A 168 -11.88 5.74 -20.03
N LEU A 169 -11.43 6.23 -18.88
CA LEU A 169 -11.43 7.65 -18.55
C LEU A 169 -10.11 8.32 -19.00
N PRO A 170 -10.12 9.62 -19.30
CA PRO A 170 -8.91 10.33 -19.68
C PRO A 170 -7.92 10.43 -18.51
N ILE A 171 -6.64 10.42 -18.85
CA ILE A 171 -5.54 10.75 -17.93
C ILE A 171 -4.83 12.01 -18.43
N GLN A 172 -4.25 12.76 -17.48
CA GLN A 172 -3.41 13.91 -17.80
C GLN A 172 -2.00 13.66 -17.26
N VAL A 173 -1.01 13.75 -18.14
CA VAL A 173 0.41 13.66 -17.81
C VAL A 173 1.06 14.96 -18.27
N ASN A 174 1.39 15.84 -17.31
CA ASN A 174 1.96 17.14 -17.65
C ASN A 174 3.39 17.02 -18.15
N ASP A 175 4.21 16.19 -17.48
CA ASP A 175 5.57 15.89 -17.89
C ASP A 175 5.85 14.39 -17.70
N PRO A 176 5.93 13.61 -18.80
CA PRO A 176 6.17 12.17 -18.73
C PRO A 176 7.58 11.80 -18.24
N SER A 177 8.54 12.75 -18.23
CA SER A 177 9.91 12.51 -17.80
C SER A 177 10.09 12.56 -16.28
N VAL A 178 9.12 13.05 -15.52
CA VAL A 178 9.18 13.13 -14.06
C VAL A 178 9.43 11.76 -13.46
N VAL A 179 10.50 11.65 -12.68
CA VAL A 179 10.91 10.42 -12.01
C VAL A 179 10.17 10.28 -10.67
N MET A 180 9.57 9.13 -10.45
CA MET A 180 8.87 8.77 -9.22
C MET A 180 9.63 7.68 -8.46
N ASN A 181 9.75 7.87 -7.14
CA ASN A 181 10.15 6.82 -6.22
C ASN A 181 8.88 6.24 -5.56
N LEU A 182 8.66 4.96 -5.75
CA LEU A 182 7.43 4.26 -5.40
C LEU A 182 7.73 3.06 -4.51
N VAL A 183 6.89 2.85 -3.49
CA VAL A 183 6.86 1.60 -2.72
C VAL A 183 5.51 0.92 -2.86
N TYR A 184 5.51 -0.40 -2.95
CA TYR A 184 4.28 -1.17 -3.05
C TYR A 184 3.68 -1.40 -1.66
N VAL A 185 2.36 -1.31 -1.54
CA VAL A 185 1.69 -1.35 -0.25
C VAL A 185 1.92 -2.66 0.52
N ASP A 186 2.04 -3.79 -0.17
CA ASP A 186 2.30 -5.06 0.51
C ASP A 186 3.75 -5.11 1.05
N ASP A 187 4.75 -4.49 0.37
CA ASP A 187 6.10 -4.35 0.94
C ASP A 187 6.11 -3.45 2.19
N VAL A 188 5.25 -2.42 2.22
CA VAL A 188 5.06 -1.59 3.42
C VAL A 188 4.46 -2.43 4.55
N VAL A 189 3.44 -3.23 4.27
CA VAL A 189 2.79 -4.09 5.25
C VAL A 189 3.75 -5.13 5.81
N ASP A 190 4.56 -5.76 4.94
CA ASP A 190 5.57 -6.75 5.35
C ASP A 190 6.60 -6.12 6.30
N GLU A 191 7.08 -4.91 5.99
CA GLU A 191 8.00 -4.14 6.84
C GLU A 191 7.36 -3.78 8.19
N LEU A 192 6.10 -3.30 8.19
CA LEU A 192 5.41 -2.96 9.43
C LEU A 192 5.16 -4.19 10.33
N ILE A 193 4.89 -5.36 9.73
CA ILE A 193 4.75 -6.60 10.49
C ILE A 193 6.11 -7.08 11.03
N ALA A 194 7.19 -6.94 10.25
CA ALA A 194 8.54 -7.24 10.73
C ALA A 194 8.91 -6.37 11.95
N ALA A 195 8.48 -5.11 11.95
CA ALA A 195 8.70 -4.18 13.06
C ALA A 195 8.04 -4.62 14.38
N LEU A 196 6.96 -5.43 14.36
CA LEU A 196 6.38 -6.02 15.58
C LEU A 196 7.36 -6.95 16.30
N ASN A 197 8.26 -7.59 15.57
CA ASN A 197 9.29 -8.47 16.10
C ASN A 197 10.61 -7.75 16.39
N GLY A 198 10.71 -6.46 16.06
CA GLY A 198 11.94 -5.69 16.19
C GLY A 198 12.90 -5.86 15.02
N ASP A 199 12.42 -6.41 13.88
CA ASP A 199 13.18 -6.65 12.65
C ASP A 199 13.01 -5.52 11.61
N GLU A 200 12.71 -4.30 12.09
CA GLU A 200 12.56 -3.13 11.23
C GLU A 200 13.86 -2.72 10.54
N HIS A 201 13.77 -2.30 9.27
CA HIS A 201 14.90 -1.73 8.53
C HIS A 201 15.11 -0.27 8.93
N ARG A 202 16.36 0.08 9.35
CA ARG A 202 16.71 1.43 9.80
C ARG A 202 17.80 2.07 8.95
N LYS A 203 17.65 3.39 8.80
CA LYS A 203 18.68 4.28 8.24
C LYS A 203 18.86 5.48 9.18
N GLY A 204 19.84 5.40 10.07
CA GLY A 204 20.01 6.35 11.17
C GLY A 204 18.82 6.29 12.13
N ASP A 205 18.22 7.45 12.43
CA ASP A 205 17.09 7.56 13.35
C ASP A 205 15.74 7.18 12.72
N TYR A 206 15.72 6.97 11.39
CA TYR A 206 14.50 6.67 10.63
C TYR A 206 14.42 5.20 10.23
N CYS A 207 13.20 4.75 9.99
CA CYS A 207 12.93 3.46 9.38
C CYS A 207 12.58 3.64 7.89
N GLU A 208 12.88 2.62 7.08
CA GLU A 208 12.59 2.63 5.65
C GLU A 208 12.04 1.28 5.17
N VAL A 209 11.31 1.30 4.07
CA VAL A 209 10.94 0.09 3.35
C VAL A 209 12.08 -0.24 2.39
N PRO A 210 12.66 -1.46 2.45
CA PRO A 210 13.89 -1.76 1.70
C PRO A 210 13.69 -1.80 0.18
N VAL A 211 12.46 -2.00 -0.31
CA VAL A 211 12.16 -2.13 -1.74
C VAL A 211 11.54 -0.85 -2.27
N VAL A 212 12.33 -0.04 -2.97
CA VAL A 212 11.87 1.18 -3.65
C VAL A 212 12.04 1.02 -5.17
N HIS A 213 10.99 1.30 -5.92
CA HIS A 213 10.99 1.29 -7.37
C HIS A 213 11.10 2.70 -7.92
N THR A 214 11.99 2.90 -8.92
CA THR A 214 12.19 4.20 -9.58
C THR A 214 11.77 4.09 -11.03
N ILE A 215 10.81 4.92 -11.45
CA ILE A 215 10.27 4.92 -12.81
C ILE A 215 9.75 6.31 -13.18
N THR A 216 9.70 6.64 -14.47
CA THR A 216 9.10 7.88 -14.96
C THR A 216 7.57 7.78 -15.02
N LEU A 217 6.88 8.93 -14.95
CA LEU A 217 5.42 8.97 -15.15
C LEU A 217 5.00 8.37 -16.49
N GLY A 218 5.74 8.67 -17.56
CA GLY A 218 5.51 8.09 -18.88
C GLY A 218 5.67 6.57 -18.90
N GLY A 219 6.67 6.04 -18.18
CA GLY A 219 6.88 4.61 -18.02
C GLY A 219 5.71 3.91 -17.32
N ILE A 220 5.15 4.53 -16.27
CA ILE A 220 3.95 4.00 -15.59
C ILE A 220 2.78 3.91 -16.55
N VAL A 221 2.52 4.98 -17.32
CA VAL A 221 1.40 5.02 -18.28
C VAL A 221 1.57 3.98 -19.38
N THR A 222 2.78 3.82 -19.90
CA THR A 222 3.09 2.81 -20.93
C THR A 222 2.79 1.41 -20.43
N LEU A 223 3.23 1.08 -19.21
CA LEU A 223 2.96 -0.24 -18.61
C LEU A 223 1.44 -0.46 -18.42
N ILE A 224 0.72 0.50 -17.82
CA ILE A 224 -0.71 0.32 -17.55
C ILE A 224 -1.50 0.17 -18.86
N ASN A 225 -1.16 0.92 -19.92
CA ASN A 225 -1.79 0.73 -21.22
C ASN A 225 -1.52 -0.67 -21.80
N SER A 226 -0.30 -1.20 -21.66
CA SER A 226 0.01 -2.57 -22.10
C SER A 226 -0.81 -3.62 -21.36
N PHE A 227 -1.14 -3.38 -20.08
CA PHE A 227 -2.03 -4.27 -19.32
C PHE A 227 -3.47 -4.26 -19.86
N LYS A 228 -3.97 -3.09 -20.24
CA LYS A 228 -5.30 -2.96 -20.86
C LYS A 228 -5.36 -3.68 -22.20
N GLU A 229 -4.30 -3.59 -23.01
CA GLU A 229 -4.21 -4.22 -24.33
C GLU A 229 -4.16 -5.75 -24.27
N MET A 230 -3.83 -6.35 -23.11
CA MET A 230 -3.74 -7.80 -22.92
C MET A 230 -5.03 -8.51 -23.37
N HIS A 231 -6.19 -7.93 -23.15
CA HIS A 231 -7.49 -8.51 -23.57
C HIS A 231 -7.67 -8.61 -25.08
N THR A 232 -6.89 -7.84 -25.86
CA THR A 232 -6.94 -7.85 -27.32
C THR A 232 -5.78 -8.63 -27.93
N ASN A 233 -4.57 -8.43 -27.40
CA ASN A 233 -3.36 -9.02 -27.97
C ASN A 233 -2.90 -10.30 -27.26
N LEU A 234 -3.56 -10.69 -26.18
CA LEU A 234 -3.29 -11.86 -25.31
C LEU A 234 -1.91 -11.87 -24.66
N ASN A 235 -1.15 -10.77 -24.72
CA ASN A 235 0.18 -10.67 -24.15
C ASN A 235 0.13 -10.42 -22.65
N VAL A 236 0.52 -11.40 -21.86
CA VAL A 236 0.73 -11.27 -20.41
C VAL A 236 1.98 -10.40 -20.18
N PRO A 237 1.92 -9.40 -19.28
CA PRO A 237 3.09 -8.59 -18.96
C PRO A 237 4.24 -9.44 -18.40
N ASN A 238 5.47 -8.90 -18.47
CA ASN A 238 6.62 -9.57 -17.87
C ASN A 238 6.53 -9.58 -16.33
N LEU A 239 5.90 -10.61 -15.78
CA LEU A 239 5.75 -10.79 -14.32
C LEU A 239 7.05 -11.21 -13.61
N GLY A 240 8.15 -11.45 -14.35
CA GLY A 240 9.48 -11.61 -13.80
C GLY A 240 10.08 -10.28 -13.32
N ASP A 241 9.65 -9.15 -13.89
CA ASP A 241 9.96 -7.83 -13.35
C ASP A 241 9.06 -7.51 -12.15
N THR A 242 9.68 -7.27 -11.00
CA THR A 242 8.97 -7.09 -9.73
C THR A 242 8.07 -5.86 -9.72
N PHE A 243 8.51 -4.75 -10.34
CA PHE A 243 7.67 -3.54 -10.42
C PHE A 243 6.47 -3.77 -11.33
N THR A 244 6.68 -4.32 -12.52
CA THR A 244 5.60 -4.65 -13.47
C THR A 244 4.56 -5.57 -12.84
N LYS A 245 4.99 -6.61 -12.11
CA LYS A 245 4.10 -7.54 -11.38
C LYS A 245 3.23 -6.80 -10.36
N LYS A 246 3.82 -5.93 -9.53
CA LYS A 246 3.13 -5.15 -8.50
C LYS A 246 2.18 -4.12 -9.10
N LEU A 247 2.61 -3.44 -10.18
CA LEU A 247 1.78 -2.48 -10.89
C LEU A 247 0.60 -3.17 -11.59
N TYR A 248 0.82 -4.35 -12.19
CA TYR A 248 -0.26 -5.14 -12.80
C TYR A 248 -1.28 -5.59 -11.75
N SER A 249 -0.84 -6.10 -10.62
CA SER A 249 -1.72 -6.44 -9.49
C SER A 249 -2.55 -5.23 -9.03
N THR A 250 -1.91 -4.05 -8.98
CA THR A 250 -2.60 -2.79 -8.66
C THR A 250 -3.64 -2.44 -9.71
N TYR A 251 -3.30 -2.50 -11.01
CA TYR A 251 -4.24 -2.25 -12.11
C TYR A 251 -5.46 -3.17 -12.04
N LEU A 252 -5.25 -4.47 -11.81
CA LEU A 252 -6.34 -5.44 -11.68
C LEU A 252 -7.30 -5.11 -10.52
N SER A 253 -6.81 -4.48 -9.44
CA SER A 253 -7.66 -4.08 -8.32
C SER A 253 -8.63 -2.93 -8.65
N TYR A 254 -8.41 -2.21 -9.75
CA TYR A 254 -9.29 -1.16 -10.28
C TYR A 254 -10.11 -1.61 -11.49
N LEU A 255 -9.84 -2.81 -12.03
CA LEU A 255 -10.57 -3.31 -13.18
C LEU A 255 -12.00 -3.69 -12.78
N PRO A 256 -13.04 -3.18 -13.46
CA PRO A 256 -14.42 -3.58 -13.24
C PRO A 256 -14.62 -5.09 -13.46
N LYS A 257 -15.49 -5.72 -12.68
CA LYS A 257 -15.72 -7.18 -12.73
C LYS A 257 -16.10 -7.67 -14.12
N GLU A 258 -16.89 -6.92 -14.82
CA GLU A 258 -17.35 -7.22 -16.19
C GLU A 258 -16.24 -7.16 -17.22
N LYS A 259 -15.12 -6.49 -16.91
CA LYS A 259 -13.95 -6.38 -17.79
C LYS A 259 -12.89 -7.45 -17.56
N PHE A 260 -13.08 -8.39 -16.61
CA PHE A 260 -12.14 -9.50 -16.42
C PHE A 260 -12.26 -10.57 -17.50
N ALA A 261 -13.45 -10.76 -18.06
CA ALA A 261 -13.68 -11.72 -19.12
C ALA A 261 -13.47 -11.07 -20.52
N TYR A 262 -12.80 -11.77 -21.38
CA TYR A 262 -12.63 -11.36 -22.79
C TYR A 262 -12.82 -12.55 -23.72
N PRO A 263 -13.36 -12.32 -24.95
CA PRO A 263 -13.61 -13.38 -25.91
C PRO A 263 -12.29 -13.91 -26.49
N LEU A 264 -12.22 -15.22 -26.67
CA LEU A 264 -11.11 -15.88 -27.35
C LEU A 264 -11.50 -16.20 -28.79
N LYS A 265 -10.60 -15.93 -29.73
CA LYS A 265 -10.78 -16.27 -31.13
C LYS A 265 -10.44 -17.73 -31.37
N MET A 266 -11.44 -18.53 -31.70
CA MET A 266 -11.24 -19.90 -32.16
C MET A 266 -11.06 -19.93 -33.69
N ASN A 267 -9.91 -20.40 -34.17
CA ASN A 267 -9.67 -20.65 -35.59
C ASN A 267 -10.06 -22.10 -35.88
N VAL A 268 -10.99 -22.30 -36.85
CA VAL A 268 -11.53 -23.61 -37.24
C VAL A 268 -11.22 -23.87 -38.69
N ASP A 269 -10.74 -25.10 -39.01
CA ASP A 269 -10.55 -25.60 -40.36
C ASP A 269 -10.99 -27.08 -40.48
N GLU A 270 -10.68 -27.72 -41.61
CA GLU A 270 -11.03 -29.13 -41.87
C GLU A 270 -10.35 -30.11 -40.87
N ARG A 271 -9.21 -29.73 -40.35
CA ARG A 271 -8.38 -30.54 -39.42
C ARG A 271 -8.88 -30.45 -37.95
N GLY A 272 -9.53 -29.36 -37.57
CA GLY A 272 -9.97 -29.16 -36.19
C GLY A 272 -10.09 -27.70 -35.79
N SER A 273 -9.64 -27.36 -34.59
CA SER A 273 -9.64 -25.97 -34.13
C SER A 273 -8.39 -25.64 -33.30
N PHE A 274 -8.00 -24.39 -33.35
CA PHE A 274 -6.91 -23.79 -32.59
C PHE A 274 -7.42 -22.54 -31.85
N THR A 275 -7.21 -22.48 -30.55
CA THR A 275 -7.56 -21.31 -29.72
C THR A 275 -6.36 -20.93 -28.87
N GLU A 276 -5.80 -19.76 -29.08
CA GLU A 276 -4.78 -19.17 -28.20
C GLU A 276 -5.44 -18.57 -26.98
N LEU A 277 -4.94 -18.89 -25.77
CA LEU A 277 -5.46 -18.38 -24.50
C LEU A 277 -4.67 -17.17 -24.03
N ILE A 278 -3.35 -17.32 -23.97
CA ILE A 278 -2.39 -16.28 -23.55
C ILE A 278 -1.04 -16.51 -24.26
N ARG A 279 -0.28 -15.43 -24.39
CA ARG A 279 1.12 -15.47 -24.80
C ARG A 279 2.00 -14.65 -23.86
N THR A 280 3.27 -14.95 -23.82
CA THR A 280 4.29 -14.19 -23.13
C THR A 280 5.40 -13.83 -24.09
N THR A 281 6.08 -12.72 -23.87
CA THR A 281 7.17 -12.26 -24.75
C THR A 281 8.40 -13.16 -24.72
N ASN A 282 8.60 -13.93 -23.63
CA ASN A 282 9.83 -14.68 -23.37
C ASN A 282 9.60 -16.15 -22.96
N SER A 283 8.35 -16.61 -22.81
CA SER A 283 8.03 -17.95 -22.27
C SER A 283 7.04 -18.73 -23.15
N GLY A 284 6.76 -18.25 -24.37
CA GLY A 284 5.86 -18.93 -25.32
C GLY A 284 4.39 -18.61 -25.11
N GLN A 285 3.53 -19.55 -25.49
CA GLN A 285 2.06 -19.36 -25.46
C GLN A 285 1.36 -20.60 -24.85
N VAL A 286 0.16 -20.39 -24.34
CA VAL A 286 -0.77 -21.45 -23.95
C VAL A 286 -1.92 -21.45 -24.95
N SER A 287 -2.20 -22.62 -25.54
CA SER A 287 -3.27 -22.78 -26.54
C SER A 287 -3.99 -24.10 -26.37
N VAL A 288 -5.20 -24.19 -26.89
CA VAL A 288 -5.97 -25.42 -27.00
C VAL A 288 -6.06 -25.80 -28.48
N ASN A 289 -5.59 -27.01 -28.80
CA ASN A 289 -5.72 -27.65 -30.10
C ASN A 289 -6.73 -28.80 -30.01
N VAL A 290 -7.71 -28.81 -30.91
CA VAL A 290 -8.64 -29.93 -31.07
C VAL A 290 -8.44 -30.49 -32.48
N SER A 291 -7.96 -31.73 -32.57
CA SER A 291 -7.78 -32.45 -33.84
C SER A 291 -8.96 -33.39 -34.10
N LYS A 292 -9.47 -33.39 -35.32
CA LYS A 292 -10.50 -34.35 -35.74
C LYS A 292 -9.90 -35.76 -35.88
N PRO A 293 -10.66 -36.84 -35.65
CA PRO A 293 -10.22 -38.20 -35.85
C PRO A 293 -9.70 -38.45 -37.27
N GLY A 294 -8.58 -39.15 -37.42
CA GLY A 294 -8.01 -39.53 -38.71
C GLY A 294 -7.17 -38.44 -39.40
N ILE A 295 -6.94 -37.31 -38.75
CA ILE A 295 -6.02 -36.24 -39.22
C ILE A 295 -4.69 -36.40 -38.49
N THR A 296 -3.59 -36.50 -39.21
CA THR A 296 -2.20 -36.53 -38.71
C THR A 296 -1.46 -35.26 -39.12
#